data_b21dfc4f6db60bd9598d7c90a52ddc2c
#
_entry.id   b21dfc4f6db60bd9598d7c90a52ddc2c
#
_cell.length_a   1.000
_cell.length_b   1.000
_cell.length_c   1.000
_cell.angle_alpha   90.00
_cell.angle_beta   90.00
_cell.angle_gamma   90.00
#
_symmetry.space_group_name_H-M   'P 1'
#
loop_
_entity.id
_entity.type
_entity.pdbx_description
1 polymer ?
#
loop_
_entity_poly.entity_id
_entity_poly.type
_entity_poly.pdbx_seq_one_letter_code
_entity_poly.pdbx_strand_id
1 'polypeptide(L)'
;KFRGWGNFEYLFFKDQVFWDTFQNTLFYSAGSVLITIPLALLLALALNSQSLKLKPLWRLVFFAPIVTSVVAAALTIKMLLNDEFGLLNYGLSFLGIEAISWLESSSTSKWSVMMLVVWRWTGLTSIYFLAGLQFIDKTLYEAAKIDGATAWHQFWYVTLPQLAPVTLFVCIIVSIGSFQIFEDVYVLYSGNDVPLHAQSIVVYMMQRGMEQVRLGFGSSIGVFMFICILFISLIQLRSFASNIDEDAKKSIFERILVPIIDFIANIFPPQSSNINKKPLSPLIGKWILNIVVSIIGLITMIPFLFMFTSALKSTREIMAWPPVLWSSNPNWDNITTLFTKFPADIWIFNSIIVAFAVTLLTVFFCTLAGYAFAKYNFKAKKILFLLMIATSMIPFPIIMIPLYVLIGKMGMMDSLMGLILPFVAPAIGIFMMRQFISAVPDELIQAARAEGAGEFRIFWQIVVPLVWPGIATLSIITFVQSWNSFLWPLIILRDDANYTITLGMTEVFAL
;
A
#
# COMPACT_ATOMS: atom_id res chain seq x y z
N LYS A 1 30.79 -20.67 4.12
CA LYS A 1 30.65 -22.13 4.33
C LYS A 1 29.16 -22.48 4.35
N PHE A 2 28.76 -23.54 3.65
CA PHE A 2 27.40 -24.08 3.72
C PHE A 2 27.13 -24.60 5.15
N ARG A 3 26.06 -24.10 5.79
CA ARG A 3 25.68 -24.45 7.18
C ARG A 3 24.48 -25.40 7.27
N GLY A 4 23.93 -25.85 6.12
CA GLY A 4 22.72 -26.69 6.10
C GLY A 4 21.55 -26.04 6.87
N TRP A 5 20.95 -26.78 7.78
CA TRP A 5 19.83 -26.34 8.62
C TRP A 5 20.23 -25.50 9.83
N GLY A 6 21.54 -25.27 10.09
CA GLY A 6 22.03 -24.64 11.32
C GLY A 6 21.51 -23.19 11.53
N ASN A 7 21.22 -22.45 10.45
CA ASN A 7 20.60 -21.12 10.57
C ASN A 7 19.13 -21.22 11.05
N PHE A 8 18.39 -22.20 10.57
CA PHE A 8 17.00 -22.43 11.00
C PHE A 8 16.92 -22.95 12.43
N GLU A 9 17.84 -23.86 12.82
CA GLU A 9 17.93 -24.34 14.19
C GLU A 9 18.18 -23.19 15.16
N TYR A 10 19.15 -22.32 14.84
CA TYR A 10 19.41 -21.12 15.64
C TYR A 10 18.19 -20.21 15.71
N LEU A 11 17.56 -19.94 14.57
CA LEU A 11 16.39 -19.05 14.43
C LEU A 11 15.22 -19.50 15.31
N PHE A 12 14.90 -20.79 15.27
CA PHE A 12 13.71 -21.31 15.96
C PHE A 12 13.92 -21.61 17.44
N PHE A 13 15.13 -22.01 17.84
CA PHE A 13 15.36 -22.54 19.19
C PHE A 13 16.27 -21.68 20.06
N LYS A 14 17.01 -20.73 19.47
CA LYS A 14 18.00 -19.95 20.22
C LYS A 14 17.79 -18.44 20.13
N ASP A 15 16.96 -17.97 19.20
CA ASP A 15 16.79 -16.54 18.91
C ASP A 15 15.42 -16.04 19.41
N GLN A 16 15.39 -15.52 20.64
CA GLN A 16 14.15 -14.96 21.22
C GLN A 16 13.72 -13.68 20.48
N VAL A 17 14.67 -12.85 20.03
CA VAL A 17 14.38 -11.60 19.31
C VAL A 17 13.61 -11.87 18.02
N PHE A 18 13.91 -12.98 17.36
CA PHE A 18 13.15 -13.40 16.18
C PHE A 18 11.65 -13.60 16.49
N TRP A 19 11.34 -14.28 17.59
CA TRP A 19 9.94 -14.53 17.96
C TRP A 19 9.20 -13.26 18.38
N ASP A 20 9.87 -12.35 19.09
CA ASP A 20 9.30 -11.06 19.46
C ASP A 20 8.97 -10.22 18.23
N THR A 21 9.91 -10.14 17.26
CA THR A 21 9.68 -9.42 16.01
C THR A 21 8.63 -10.07 15.12
N PHE A 22 8.52 -11.39 15.14
CA PHE A 22 7.46 -12.12 14.45
C PHE A 22 6.09 -11.81 15.06
N GLN A 23 5.96 -11.81 16.39
CA GLN A 23 4.71 -11.43 17.08
C GLN A 23 4.30 -9.99 16.76
N ASN A 24 5.26 -9.05 16.74
CA ASN A 24 4.98 -7.67 16.34
C ASN A 24 4.47 -7.61 14.88
N THR A 25 5.06 -8.39 13.99
CA THR A 25 4.63 -8.44 12.58
C THR A 25 3.23 -9.05 12.43
N LEU A 26 2.90 -10.08 13.22
CA LEU A 26 1.54 -10.61 13.30
C LEU A 26 0.54 -9.55 13.80
N PHE A 27 0.93 -8.76 14.80
CA PHE A 27 0.10 -7.66 15.27
C PHE A 27 -0.14 -6.61 14.16
N TYR A 28 0.89 -6.21 13.42
CA TYR A 28 0.75 -5.28 12.30
C TYR A 28 -0.13 -5.85 11.19
N SER A 29 0.04 -7.13 10.88
CA SER A 29 -0.76 -7.78 9.84
C SER A 29 -2.23 -7.91 10.26
N ALA A 30 -2.50 -8.39 11.45
CA ALA A 30 -3.85 -8.48 11.99
C ALA A 30 -4.52 -7.09 12.09
N GLY A 31 -3.79 -6.10 12.62
CA GLY A 31 -4.27 -4.72 12.72
C GLY A 31 -4.57 -4.11 11.35
N SER A 32 -3.71 -4.32 10.35
CA SER A 32 -3.95 -3.85 8.99
C SER A 32 -5.20 -4.46 8.38
N VAL A 33 -5.41 -5.77 8.54
CA VAL A 33 -6.61 -6.44 8.02
C VAL A 33 -7.87 -5.98 8.77
N LEU A 34 -7.81 -5.93 10.11
CA LEU A 34 -8.98 -5.65 10.94
C LEU A 34 -9.37 -4.16 11.01
N ILE A 35 -8.45 -3.25 10.76
CA ILE A 35 -8.70 -1.81 10.83
C ILE A 35 -8.75 -1.18 9.44
N THR A 36 -7.70 -1.37 8.61
CA THR A 36 -7.62 -0.70 7.32
C THR A 36 -8.71 -1.16 6.36
N ILE A 37 -9.02 -2.46 6.31
CA ILE A 37 -10.01 -2.99 5.37
C ILE A 37 -11.43 -2.48 5.68
N PRO A 38 -11.95 -2.57 6.92
CA PRO A 38 -13.26 -2.00 7.24
C PRO A 38 -13.34 -0.49 7.02
N LEU A 39 -12.30 0.27 7.43
CA LEU A 39 -12.27 1.71 7.20
C LEU A 39 -12.27 2.05 5.70
N ALA A 40 -11.50 1.32 4.89
CA ALA A 40 -11.45 1.49 3.45
C ALA A 40 -12.80 1.16 2.78
N LEU A 41 -13.49 0.11 3.23
CA LEU A 41 -14.83 -0.24 2.74
C LEU A 41 -15.83 0.88 3.09
N LEU A 42 -15.85 1.37 4.33
CA LEU A 42 -16.72 2.47 4.76
C LEU A 42 -16.44 3.74 3.95
N LEU A 43 -15.16 4.06 3.72
CA LEU A 43 -14.76 5.19 2.90
C LEU A 43 -15.21 5.02 1.45
N ALA A 44 -15.06 3.82 0.86
CA ALA A 44 -15.50 3.52 -0.49
C ALA A 44 -17.03 3.67 -0.65
N LEU A 45 -17.81 3.20 0.32
CA LEU A 45 -19.26 3.37 0.36
C LEU A 45 -19.64 4.87 0.39
N ALA A 46 -18.95 5.65 1.22
CA ALA A 46 -19.16 7.09 1.30
C ALA A 46 -18.82 7.79 -0.03
N LEU A 47 -17.67 7.47 -0.64
CA LEU A 47 -17.22 8.03 -1.91
C LEU A 47 -18.07 7.57 -3.10
N ASN A 48 -18.74 6.42 -3.04
CA ASN A 48 -19.65 5.93 -4.04
C ASN A 48 -21.03 6.60 -3.98
N SER A 49 -21.42 7.11 -2.79
CA SER A 49 -22.74 7.72 -2.57
C SER A 49 -23.01 8.89 -3.53
N GLN A 50 -24.19 8.89 -4.18
CA GLN A 50 -24.62 10.00 -5.03
C GLN A 50 -24.86 11.31 -4.26
N SER A 51 -25.04 11.23 -2.96
CA SER A 51 -25.29 12.37 -2.07
C SER A 51 -24.03 13.12 -1.66
N LEU A 52 -22.83 12.56 -1.88
CA LEU A 52 -21.57 13.21 -1.56
C LEU A 52 -21.25 14.28 -2.61
N LYS A 53 -20.98 15.50 -2.14
CA LYS A 53 -20.50 16.62 -2.97
C LYS A 53 -18.97 16.54 -3.10
N LEU A 54 -18.42 17.15 -4.16
CA LEU A 54 -16.98 17.27 -4.39
C LEU A 54 -16.22 15.91 -4.37
N LYS A 55 -16.84 14.83 -4.88
CA LYS A 55 -16.22 13.49 -4.91
C LYS A 55 -14.79 13.46 -5.44
N PRO A 56 -14.43 14.15 -6.56
CA PRO A 56 -13.04 14.15 -7.04
C PRO A 56 -12.06 14.72 -6.01
N LEU A 57 -12.46 15.79 -5.30
CA LEU A 57 -11.63 16.38 -4.25
C LEU A 57 -11.39 15.39 -3.10
N TRP A 58 -12.44 14.74 -2.60
CA TRP A 58 -12.29 13.77 -1.52
C TRP A 58 -11.46 12.55 -1.91
N ARG A 59 -11.61 12.08 -3.16
CA ARG A 59 -10.72 11.03 -3.69
C ARG A 59 -9.27 11.45 -3.68
N LEU A 60 -8.97 12.67 -4.10
CA LEU A 60 -7.61 13.22 -4.05
C LEU A 60 -7.08 13.32 -2.62
N VAL A 61 -7.88 13.87 -1.69
CA VAL A 61 -7.52 14.04 -0.27
C VAL A 61 -7.19 12.70 0.38
N PHE A 62 -8.03 11.68 0.19
CA PHE A 62 -7.79 10.37 0.81
C PHE A 62 -6.71 9.56 0.10
N PHE A 63 -6.42 9.84 -1.16
CA PHE A 63 -5.34 9.18 -1.90
C PHE A 63 -3.97 9.85 -1.65
N ALA A 64 -3.93 11.13 -1.29
CA ALA A 64 -2.70 11.88 -1.09
C ALA A 64 -1.68 11.20 -0.15
N PRO A 65 -2.06 10.57 0.99
CA PRO A 65 -1.10 9.94 1.88
C PRO A 65 -0.21 8.87 1.24
N ILE A 66 -0.74 8.05 0.33
CA ILE A 66 0.05 6.99 -0.31
C ILE A 66 1.01 7.52 -1.37
N VAL A 67 0.71 8.67 -1.97
CA VAL A 67 1.58 9.33 -2.96
C VAL A 67 2.77 10.01 -2.29
N THR A 68 2.60 10.40 -1.02
CA THR A 68 3.66 11.06 -0.24
C THR A 68 4.78 10.07 0.08
N SER A 69 6.02 10.55 0.01
CA SER A 69 7.19 9.76 0.45
C SER A 69 6.98 9.21 1.85
N VAL A 70 7.30 7.91 2.04
CA VAL A 70 7.21 7.27 3.36
C VAL A 70 8.06 7.99 4.39
N VAL A 71 9.23 8.51 3.99
CA VAL A 71 10.14 9.24 4.88
C VAL A 71 9.47 10.52 5.37
N ALA A 72 8.94 11.36 4.46
CA ALA A 72 8.23 12.58 4.84
C ALA A 72 6.99 12.29 5.72
N ALA A 73 6.23 11.25 5.38
CA ALA A 73 5.06 10.82 6.13
C ALA A 73 5.42 10.37 7.55
N ALA A 74 6.39 9.47 7.69
CA ALA A 74 6.81 8.91 8.97
C ALA A 74 7.42 9.98 9.89
N LEU A 75 8.27 10.85 9.36
CA LEU A 75 8.87 11.95 10.13
C LEU A 75 7.81 12.95 10.59
N THR A 76 6.83 13.27 9.74
CA THR A 76 5.72 14.14 10.12
C THR A 76 4.89 13.51 11.25
N ILE A 77 4.55 12.23 11.14
CA ILE A 77 3.84 11.51 12.20
C ILE A 77 4.69 11.43 13.47
N LYS A 78 6.01 11.20 13.36
CA LYS A 78 6.93 11.23 14.51
C LYS A 78 6.85 12.56 15.26
N MET A 79 6.85 13.69 14.54
CA MET A 79 6.71 15.01 15.15
C MET A 79 5.31 15.23 15.77
N LEU A 80 4.25 14.77 15.11
CA LEU A 80 2.88 14.87 15.64
C LEU A 80 2.68 14.05 16.93
N LEU A 81 3.41 12.93 17.05
CA LEU A 81 3.38 12.01 18.18
C LEU A 81 4.45 12.31 19.24
N ASN A 82 5.22 13.40 19.10
CA ASN A 82 6.25 13.73 20.08
C ASN A 82 5.66 13.95 21.47
N ASP A 83 6.36 13.50 22.50
CA ASP A 83 5.87 13.53 23.89
C ASP A 83 5.79 14.94 24.44
N GLU A 84 6.76 15.81 24.10
CA GLU A 84 6.91 17.15 24.67
C GLU A 84 6.15 18.22 23.88
N PHE A 85 6.23 18.21 22.55
CA PHE A 85 5.68 19.26 21.68
C PHE A 85 4.70 18.74 20.62
N GLY A 86 4.33 17.45 20.68
CA GLY A 86 3.46 16.82 19.67
C GLY A 86 2.03 17.35 19.71
N LEU A 87 1.49 17.60 18.50
CA LEU A 87 0.14 18.13 18.33
C LEU A 87 -0.94 17.17 18.89
N LEU A 88 -0.70 15.86 18.88
CA LEU A 88 -1.66 14.89 19.39
C LEU A 88 -1.80 15.01 20.91
N ASN A 89 -0.67 15.09 21.65
CA ASN A 89 -0.69 15.30 23.09
C ASN A 89 -1.29 16.66 23.46
N TYR A 90 -1.04 17.69 22.67
CA TYR A 90 -1.71 18.97 22.83
C TYR A 90 -3.22 18.87 22.70
N GLY A 91 -3.71 18.13 21.67
CA GLY A 91 -5.15 17.88 21.53
C GLY A 91 -5.75 17.12 22.72
N LEU A 92 -5.02 16.11 23.25
CA LEU A 92 -5.45 15.33 24.43
C LEU A 92 -5.47 16.15 25.73
N SER A 93 -4.59 17.13 25.85
CA SER A 93 -4.55 18.01 27.05
C SER A 93 -5.85 18.81 27.25
N PHE A 94 -6.57 19.16 26.16
CA PHE A 94 -7.91 19.79 26.28
C PHE A 94 -8.96 18.85 26.90
N LEU A 95 -8.73 17.54 26.87
CA LEU A 95 -9.60 16.54 27.50
C LEU A 95 -9.11 16.14 28.89
N GLY A 96 -8.07 16.82 29.41
CA GLY A 96 -7.46 16.52 30.70
C GLY A 96 -6.65 15.22 30.73
N ILE A 97 -6.25 14.70 29.59
CA ILE A 97 -5.42 13.48 29.45
C ILE A 97 -3.96 13.90 29.53
N GLU A 98 -3.17 13.22 30.38
CA GLU A 98 -1.72 13.40 30.49
C GLU A 98 -1.01 13.06 29.18
N ALA A 99 0.17 13.64 28.99
CA ALA A 99 0.98 13.35 27.79
C ALA A 99 1.32 11.86 27.71
N ILE A 100 1.06 11.27 26.58
CA ILE A 100 1.32 9.85 26.29
C ILE A 100 2.65 9.75 25.55
N SER A 101 3.53 8.85 26.02
CA SER A 101 4.76 8.49 25.30
C SER A 101 4.42 7.50 24.19
N TRP A 102 4.11 8.06 23.00
CA TRP A 102 3.59 7.30 21.87
C TRP A 102 4.61 6.35 21.25
N LEU A 103 5.87 6.76 21.19
CA LEU A 103 6.92 6.03 20.47
C LEU A 103 7.76 5.15 21.39
N GLU A 104 7.99 5.56 22.63
CA GLU A 104 8.91 4.89 23.55
C GLU A 104 8.23 3.80 24.39
N SER A 105 6.97 3.99 24.73
CA SER A 105 6.23 3.03 25.55
C SER A 105 5.90 1.75 24.79
N SER A 106 6.15 0.60 25.39
CA SER A 106 5.81 -0.72 24.83
C SER A 106 4.32 -0.92 24.57
N SER A 107 3.45 -0.17 25.25
CA SER A 107 2.00 -0.26 25.08
C SER A 107 1.48 0.52 23.88
N THR A 108 2.14 1.64 23.50
CA THR A 108 1.66 2.56 22.47
C THR A 108 2.44 2.51 21.17
N SER A 109 3.71 2.12 21.21
CA SER A 109 4.63 2.13 20.07
C SER A 109 4.10 1.38 18.84
N LYS A 110 3.51 0.18 19.01
CA LYS A 110 2.90 -0.57 17.91
C LYS A 110 1.68 0.14 17.32
N TRP A 111 0.91 0.82 18.16
CA TRP A 111 -0.25 1.61 17.72
C TRP A 111 0.17 2.86 16.95
N SER A 112 1.31 3.45 17.30
CA SER A 112 1.90 4.58 16.55
C SER A 112 2.29 4.18 15.13
N VAL A 113 2.91 3.01 14.97
CA VAL A 113 3.16 2.42 13.64
C VAL A 113 1.84 2.16 12.91
N MET A 114 0.85 1.55 13.60
CA MET A 114 -0.46 1.29 13.01
C MET A 114 -1.18 2.57 12.58
N MET A 115 -1.06 3.66 13.33
CA MET A 115 -1.63 4.96 12.96
C MET A 115 -1.06 5.46 11.63
N LEU A 116 0.26 5.38 11.44
CA LEU A 116 0.92 5.71 10.17
C LEU A 116 0.43 4.81 9.03
N VAL A 117 0.40 3.49 9.25
CA VAL A 117 -0.03 2.50 8.25
C VAL A 117 -1.49 2.73 7.83
N VAL A 118 -2.40 2.85 8.80
CA VAL A 118 -3.83 3.08 8.53
C VAL A 118 -4.03 4.39 7.77
N TRP A 119 -3.38 5.47 8.19
CA TRP A 119 -3.46 6.76 7.52
C TRP A 119 -2.98 6.69 6.07
N ARG A 120 -1.86 5.99 5.79
CA ARG A 120 -1.30 5.90 4.44
C ARG A 120 -2.11 4.98 3.52
N TRP A 121 -2.53 3.81 4.00
CA TRP A 121 -3.05 2.76 3.14
C TRP A 121 -4.57 2.74 2.99
N THR A 122 -5.34 3.36 3.89
CA THR A 122 -6.82 3.33 3.83
C THR A 122 -7.36 3.92 2.52
N GLY A 123 -6.78 5.03 2.06
CA GLY A 123 -7.22 5.70 0.83
C GLY A 123 -7.04 4.83 -0.42
N LEU A 124 -5.86 4.23 -0.61
CA LEU A 124 -5.59 3.32 -1.72
C LEU A 124 -6.49 2.08 -1.65
N THR A 125 -6.60 1.48 -0.48
CA THR A 125 -7.46 0.30 -0.27
C THR A 125 -8.92 0.61 -0.58
N SER A 126 -9.39 1.82 -0.28
CA SER A 126 -10.75 2.25 -0.61
C SER A 126 -11.02 2.34 -2.12
N ILE A 127 -9.99 2.62 -2.93
CA ILE A 127 -10.14 2.65 -4.40
C ILE A 127 -10.45 1.27 -4.95
N TYR A 128 -9.86 0.20 -4.41
CA TYR A 128 -10.18 -1.17 -4.82
C TYR A 128 -11.65 -1.49 -4.55
N PHE A 129 -12.14 -1.16 -3.35
CA PHE A 129 -13.56 -1.33 -3.04
C PHE A 129 -14.47 -0.44 -3.87
N LEU A 130 -14.07 0.80 -4.13
CA LEU A 130 -14.84 1.73 -4.96
C LEU A 130 -14.99 1.20 -6.39
N ALA A 131 -13.93 0.64 -6.96
CA ALA A 131 -13.99 -0.04 -8.26
C ALA A 131 -14.96 -1.22 -8.21
N GLY A 132 -14.86 -2.09 -7.20
CA GLY A 132 -15.78 -3.21 -7.02
C GLY A 132 -17.23 -2.79 -6.90
N LEU A 133 -17.52 -1.73 -6.13
CA LEU A 133 -18.87 -1.19 -5.98
C LEU A 133 -19.49 -0.69 -7.30
N GLN A 134 -18.66 -0.23 -8.25
CA GLN A 134 -19.14 0.24 -9.55
C GLN A 134 -19.50 -0.89 -10.51
N PHE A 135 -19.04 -2.12 -10.26
CA PHE A 135 -19.38 -3.31 -11.05
C PHE A 135 -20.66 -4.00 -10.59
N ILE A 136 -21.20 -3.66 -9.40
CA ILE A 136 -22.45 -4.26 -8.91
C ILE A 136 -23.62 -3.75 -9.76
N ASP A 137 -24.42 -4.67 -10.30
CA ASP A 137 -25.60 -4.33 -11.09
C ASP A 137 -26.63 -3.60 -10.22
N LYS A 138 -27.10 -2.46 -10.71
CA LYS A 138 -28.12 -1.64 -10.03
C LYS A 138 -29.45 -2.34 -9.93
N THR A 139 -29.75 -3.25 -10.84
CA THR A 139 -30.99 -4.03 -10.82
C THR A 139 -31.16 -4.86 -9.56
N LEU A 140 -30.05 -5.36 -8.97
CA LEU A 140 -30.08 -6.08 -7.69
C LEU A 140 -30.57 -5.19 -6.54
N TYR A 141 -30.16 -3.93 -6.52
CA TYR A 141 -30.64 -2.97 -5.50
C TYR A 141 -32.08 -2.57 -5.72
N GLU A 142 -32.53 -2.48 -6.99
CA GLU A 142 -33.89 -2.17 -7.33
C GLU A 142 -34.83 -3.32 -6.94
N ALA A 143 -34.47 -4.57 -7.24
CA ALA A 143 -35.19 -5.76 -6.81
C ALA A 143 -35.29 -5.81 -5.27
N ALA A 144 -34.18 -5.66 -4.56
CA ALA A 144 -34.16 -5.64 -3.09
C ALA A 144 -35.08 -4.53 -2.51
N LYS A 145 -35.16 -3.37 -3.16
CA LYS A 145 -36.10 -2.29 -2.74
C LYS A 145 -37.56 -2.66 -2.94
N ILE A 146 -37.88 -3.35 -4.03
CA ILE A 146 -39.23 -3.84 -4.29
C ILE A 146 -39.64 -4.85 -3.22
N ASP A 147 -38.67 -5.70 -2.77
CA ASP A 147 -38.85 -6.66 -1.68
C ASP A 147 -38.89 -5.99 -0.29
N GLY A 148 -38.80 -4.67 -0.19
CA GLY A 148 -38.85 -3.92 1.07
C GLY A 148 -37.55 -3.87 1.85
N ALA A 149 -36.40 -4.24 1.25
CA ALA A 149 -35.11 -4.23 1.93
C ALA A 149 -34.67 -2.80 2.26
N THR A 150 -34.33 -2.56 3.53
CA THR A 150 -33.70 -1.31 3.98
C THR A 150 -32.27 -1.18 3.46
N ALA A 151 -31.66 0.02 3.55
CA ALA A 151 -30.26 0.23 3.16
C ALA A 151 -29.29 -0.71 3.92
N TRP A 152 -29.60 -1.03 5.16
CA TRP A 152 -28.83 -1.98 5.99
C TRP A 152 -28.92 -3.40 5.43
N HIS A 153 -30.13 -3.87 5.05
CA HIS A 153 -30.31 -5.18 4.42
C HIS A 153 -29.64 -5.23 3.04
N GLN A 154 -29.75 -4.16 2.23
CA GLN A 154 -29.05 -4.08 0.95
C GLN A 154 -27.54 -4.16 1.10
N PHE A 155 -26.96 -3.55 2.16
CA PHE A 155 -25.54 -3.66 2.42
C PHE A 155 -25.11 -5.10 2.73
N TRP A 156 -25.80 -5.78 3.65
CA TRP A 156 -25.40 -7.11 4.09
C TRP A 156 -25.74 -8.23 3.10
N TYR A 157 -26.87 -8.15 2.40
CA TYR A 157 -27.38 -9.23 1.54
C TYR A 157 -27.13 -8.98 0.04
N VAL A 158 -26.80 -7.76 -0.38
CA VAL A 158 -26.48 -7.45 -1.77
C VAL A 158 -25.04 -6.98 -1.90
N THR A 159 -24.68 -5.86 -1.22
CA THR A 159 -23.39 -5.22 -1.43
C THR A 159 -22.23 -6.10 -0.99
N LEU A 160 -22.24 -6.59 0.25
CA LEU A 160 -21.12 -7.33 0.81
C LEU A 160 -20.87 -8.68 0.12
N PRO A 161 -21.91 -9.50 -0.23
CA PRO A 161 -21.73 -10.71 -1.01
C PRO A 161 -21.16 -10.45 -2.41
N GLN A 162 -21.65 -9.41 -3.11
CA GLN A 162 -21.14 -9.05 -4.43
C GLN A 162 -19.68 -8.51 -4.39
N LEU A 163 -19.28 -7.92 -3.28
CA LEU A 163 -17.90 -7.48 -3.06
C LEU A 163 -16.96 -8.60 -2.60
N ALA A 164 -17.44 -9.82 -2.36
CA ALA A 164 -16.61 -10.91 -1.84
C ALA A 164 -15.31 -11.14 -2.65
N PRO A 165 -15.31 -11.17 -4.00
CA PRO A 165 -14.08 -11.32 -4.77
C PRO A 165 -13.09 -10.17 -4.58
N VAL A 166 -13.59 -8.94 -4.49
CA VAL A 166 -12.76 -7.74 -4.24
C VAL A 166 -12.22 -7.76 -2.81
N THR A 167 -13.06 -8.17 -1.84
CA THR A 167 -12.66 -8.31 -0.44
C THR A 167 -11.53 -9.33 -0.29
N LEU A 168 -11.62 -10.49 -0.96
CA LEU A 168 -10.54 -11.47 -0.99
C LEU A 168 -9.25 -10.87 -1.53
N PHE A 169 -9.33 -10.21 -2.70
CA PHE A 169 -8.18 -9.58 -3.32
C PHE A 169 -7.52 -8.57 -2.38
N VAL A 170 -8.32 -7.70 -1.75
CA VAL A 170 -7.85 -6.71 -0.77
C VAL A 170 -7.24 -7.40 0.45
N CYS A 171 -7.87 -8.43 1.00
CA CYS A 171 -7.34 -9.20 2.13
C CYS A 171 -5.96 -9.79 1.81
N ILE A 172 -5.79 -10.38 0.62
CA ILE A 172 -4.51 -10.95 0.19
C ILE A 172 -3.44 -9.86 0.09
N ILE A 173 -3.72 -8.77 -0.62
CA ILE A 173 -2.75 -7.68 -0.82
C ILE A 173 -2.38 -7.01 0.51
N VAL A 174 -3.35 -6.70 1.35
CA VAL A 174 -3.10 -6.07 2.66
C VAL A 174 -2.33 -7.02 3.58
N SER A 175 -2.64 -8.32 3.59
CA SER A 175 -1.90 -9.30 4.39
C SER A 175 -0.45 -9.41 3.92
N ILE A 176 -0.21 -9.55 2.62
CA ILE A 176 1.15 -9.62 2.06
C ILE A 176 1.94 -8.35 2.39
N GLY A 177 1.36 -7.17 2.13
CA GLY A 177 2.01 -5.89 2.38
C GLY A 177 2.35 -5.66 3.85
N SER A 178 1.44 -6.00 4.76
CA SER A 178 1.64 -5.81 6.19
C SER A 178 2.66 -6.79 6.80
N PHE A 179 2.81 -8.00 6.25
CA PHE A 179 3.91 -8.90 6.61
C PHE A 179 5.27 -8.40 6.16
N GLN A 180 5.32 -7.56 5.13
CA GLN A 180 6.53 -6.96 4.59
C GLN A 180 6.80 -5.56 5.14
N ILE A 181 6.09 -5.14 6.18
CA ILE A 181 6.25 -3.82 6.77
C ILE A 181 7.69 -3.57 7.21
N PHE A 182 8.33 -2.60 6.60
CA PHE A 182 9.70 -2.18 6.88
C PHE A 182 9.78 -0.66 7.00
N GLU A 183 9.49 0.05 5.92
CA GLU A 183 9.74 1.47 5.78
C GLU A 183 9.00 2.30 6.84
N ASP A 184 7.71 1.98 7.09
CA ASP A 184 6.90 2.67 8.09
C ASP A 184 7.48 2.52 9.49
N VAL A 185 8.04 1.35 9.82
CA VAL A 185 8.68 1.10 11.13
C VAL A 185 10.07 1.72 11.17
N TYR A 186 10.91 1.45 10.16
CA TYR A 186 12.31 1.85 10.14
C TYR A 186 12.47 3.37 10.18
N VAL A 187 11.71 4.09 9.37
CA VAL A 187 11.79 5.56 9.30
C VAL A 187 11.16 6.22 10.53
N LEU A 188 10.03 5.71 11.04
CA LEU A 188 9.40 6.28 12.23
C LEU A 188 10.34 6.32 13.44
N TYR A 189 11.22 5.31 13.56
CA TYR A 189 12.20 5.20 14.64
C TYR A 189 13.65 5.62 14.23
N SER A 190 13.79 6.34 13.13
CA SER A 190 15.09 6.85 12.66
C SER A 190 16.16 5.75 12.45
N GLY A 191 15.76 4.67 11.77
CA GLY A 191 16.72 3.64 11.33
C GLY A 191 17.03 2.59 12.39
N ASN A 192 18.22 2.63 12.97
CA ASN A 192 18.72 1.56 13.86
C ASN A 192 18.14 1.58 15.27
N ASP A 193 17.46 2.65 15.66
CA ASP A 193 16.93 2.84 17.02
C ASP A 193 15.54 2.25 17.22
N VAL A 194 15.11 1.32 16.33
CA VAL A 194 13.81 0.67 16.46
C VAL A 194 13.76 -0.19 17.72
N PRO A 195 12.89 0.15 18.71
CA PRO A 195 12.80 -0.64 19.93
C PRO A 195 12.23 -2.04 19.63
N LEU A 196 12.72 -3.04 20.37
CA LEU A 196 12.34 -4.43 20.14
C LEU A 196 10.82 -4.65 20.11
N HIS A 197 10.09 -3.97 20.98
CA HIS A 197 8.62 -4.09 21.05
C HIS A 197 7.86 -3.47 19.88
N ALA A 198 8.52 -2.70 19.00
CA ALA A 198 7.95 -2.16 17.77
C ALA A 198 8.61 -2.74 16.51
N GLN A 199 9.72 -3.46 16.64
CA GLN A 199 10.51 -3.97 15.54
C GLN A 199 9.75 -5.02 14.73
N SER A 200 9.69 -4.84 13.39
CA SER A 200 9.13 -5.85 12.49
C SER A 200 10.18 -6.90 12.12
N ILE A 201 9.71 -8.07 11.66
CA ILE A 201 10.59 -9.15 11.20
C ILE A 201 11.47 -8.73 10.02
N VAL A 202 11.00 -7.80 9.16
CA VAL A 202 11.80 -7.30 8.03
C VAL A 202 12.89 -6.35 8.50
N VAL A 203 12.61 -5.49 9.49
CA VAL A 203 13.64 -4.65 10.13
C VAL A 203 14.71 -5.55 10.76
N TYR A 204 14.31 -6.58 11.49
CA TYR A 204 15.24 -7.54 12.08
C TYR A 204 16.08 -8.28 11.04
N MET A 205 15.44 -8.72 9.94
CA MET A 205 16.13 -9.37 8.82
C MET A 205 17.17 -8.43 8.20
N MET A 206 16.83 -7.15 8.02
CA MET A 206 17.72 -6.13 7.48
C MET A 206 18.95 -5.93 8.40
N GLN A 207 18.73 -5.72 9.67
CA GLN A 207 19.80 -5.51 10.65
C GLN A 207 20.74 -6.74 10.74
N ARG A 208 20.18 -7.95 10.86
CA ARG A 208 21.00 -9.18 10.97
C ARG A 208 21.64 -9.59 9.65
N GLY A 209 20.89 -9.47 8.55
CA GLY A 209 21.33 -9.92 7.22
C GLY A 209 22.31 -8.98 6.57
N MET A 210 21.97 -7.68 6.52
CA MET A 210 22.71 -6.69 5.75
C MET A 210 23.70 -5.91 6.62
N GLU A 211 23.28 -5.32 7.74
CA GLU A 211 24.14 -4.48 8.56
C GLU A 211 25.21 -5.33 9.31
N GLN A 212 24.82 -6.48 9.86
CA GLN A 212 25.76 -7.40 10.51
C GLN A 212 26.43 -8.38 9.53
N VAL A 213 26.17 -8.24 8.22
CA VAL A 213 26.76 -9.06 7.14
C VAL A 213 26.53 -10.57 7.33
N ARG A 214 25.42 -10.95 7.96
CA ARG A 214 25.02 -12.35 8.14
C ARG A 214 24.01 -12.77 7.09
N LEU A 215 24.36 -12.64 5.80
CA LEU A 215 23.46 -12.85 4.66
C LEU A 215 22.71 -14.18 4.72
N GLY A 216 23.39 -15.29 5.08
CA GLY A 216 22.74 -16.60 5.19
C GLY A 216 21.70 -16.69 6.29
N PHE A 217 21.88 -15.96 7.40
CA PHE A 217 20.90 -15.88 8.47
C PHE A 217 19.71 -14.99 8.07
N GLY A 218 19.97 -13.83 7.47
CA GLY A 218 18.92 -12.98 6.91
C GLY A 218 18.07 -13.72 5.86
N SER A 219 18.71 -14.52 4.99
CA SER A 219 17.99 -15.34 4.01
C SER A 219 17.10 -16.39 4.66
N SER A 220 17.50 -16.99 5.81
CA SER A 220 16.64 -17.95 6.53
C SER A 220 15.39 -17.30 7.11
N ILE A 221 15.47 -16.06 7.59
CA ILE A 221 14.31 -15.26 8.00
C ILE A 221 13.39 -15.01 6.80
N GLY A 222 13.96 -14.62 5.65
CA GLY A 222 13.22 -14.40 4.43
C GLY A 222 12.44 -15.64 3.97
N VAL A 223 13.08 -16.82 3.98
CA VAL A 223 12.41 -18.10 3.63
C VAL A 223 11.26 -18.41 4.60
N PHE A 224 11.45 -18.18 5.89
CA PHE A 224 10.37 -18.35 6.88
C PHE A 224 9.20 -17.41 6.59
N MET A 225 9.46 -16.13 6.31
CA MET A 225 8.42 -15.17 5.92
C MET A 225 7.65 -15.62 4.67
N PHE A 226 8.36 -16.12 3.66
CA PHE A 226 7.73 -16.64 2.44
C PHE A 226 6.75 -17.77 2.76
N ILE A 227 7.17 -18.73 3.58
CA ILE A 227 6.31 -19.84 3.98
C ILE A 227 5.07 -19.32 4.71
N CYS A 228 5.21 -18.36 5.63
CA CYS A 228 4.08 -17.76 6.33
C CYS A 228 3.11 -17.05 5.39
N ILE A 229 3.63 -16.20 4.50
CA ILE A 229 2.81 -15.46 3.52
C ILE A 229 2.11 -16.43 2.56
N LEU A 230 2.82 -17.42 2.05
CA LEU A 230 2.25 -18.46 1.18
C LEU A 230 1.11 -19.21 1.90
N PHE A 231 1.34 -19.61 3.15
CA PHE A 231 0.34 -20.31 3.94
C PHE A 231 -0.92 -19.48 4.18
N ILE A 232 -0.76 -18.22 4.57
CA ILE A 232 -1.88 -17.27 4.76
C ILE A 232 -2.63 -17.06 3.44
N SER A 233 -1.91 -16.82 2.35
CA SER A 233 -2.53 -16.62 1.03
C SER A 233 -3.28 -17.84 0.53
N LEU A 234 -2.74 -19.05 0.76
CA LEU A 234 -3.41 -20.31 0.41
C LEU A 234 -4.68 -20.54 1.24
N ILE A 235 -4.66 -20.21 2.54
CA ILE A 235 -5.86 -20.26 3.39
C ILE A 235 -6.92 -19.28 2.86
N GLN A 236 -6.52 -18.04 2.58
CA GLN A 236 -7.43 -17.02 2.04
C GLN A 236 -8.03 -17.47 0.70
N LEU A 237 -7.21 -17.94 -0.25
CA LEU A 237 -7.68 -18.45 -1.54
C LEU A 237 -8.63 -19.64 -1.37
N ARG A 238 -8.29 -20.61 -0.52
CA ARG A 238 -9.14 -21.79 -0.29
C ARG A 238 -10.46 -21.43 0.37
N SER A 239 -10.46 -20.45 1.26
CA SER A 239 -11.67 -19.96 1.92
C SER A 239 -12.66 -19.31 0.95
N PHE A 240 -12.16 -18.76 -0.16
CA PHE A 240 -12.98 -18.08 -1.17
C PHE A 240 -13.20 -18.90 -2.45
N ALA A 241 -12.30 -19.82 -2.81
CA ALA A 241 -12.47 -20.67 -4.01
C ALA A 241 -13.71 -21.56 -3.92
N SER A 242 -14.16 -21.89 -2.71
CA SER A 242 -15.42 -22.60 -2.49
C SER A 242 -16.67 -21.80 -2.90
N ASN A 243 -16.54 -20.52 -3.28
CA ASN A 243 -17.65 -19.67 -3.75
C ASN A 243 -17.76 -19.66 -5.28
N ILE A 244 -16.83 -20.25 -6.02
CA ILE A 244 -16.82 -20.23 -7.50
C ILE A 244 -17.49 -21.49 -8.07
N ASP A 245 -17.53 -22.58 -7.33
CA ASP A 245 -18.26 -23.80 -7.70
C ASP A 245 -19.66 -23.76 -7.12
N GLU A 246 -20.69 -23.60 -7.96
CA GLU A 246 -22.11 -23.59 -7.59
C GLU A 246 -22.57 -24.86 -6.81
N ASP A 247 -21.78 -25.93 -6.87
CA ASP A 247 -22.04 -27.22 -6.18
C ASP A 247 -21.23 -27.43 -4.90
N ALA A 248 -20.37 -26.51 -4.51
CA ALA A 248 -19.52 -26.67 -3.31
C ALA A 248 -20.27 -26.25 -2.04
N LYS A 249 -20.23 -27.14 -1.04
CA LYS A 249 -20.70 -26.90 0.35
C LYS A 249 -20.35 -25.50 0.82
N LYS A 250 -21.34 -24.79 1.42
CA LYS A 250 -21.25 -23.43 2.00
C LYS A 250 -19.82 -23.02 2.36
N SER A 251 -19.34 -21.94 1.73
CA SER A 251 -18.01 -21.40 1.92
C SER A 251 -17.72 -21.12 3.40
N ILE A 252 -16.43 -21.16 3.80
CA ILE A 252 -16.01 -20.70 5.13
C ILE A 252 -16.45 -19.24 5.35
N PHE A 253 -16.44 -18.43 4.31
CA PHE A 253 -16.98 -17.06 4.31
C PHE A 253 -18.46 -17.04 4.67
N GLU A 254 -19.30 -17.90 4.06
CA GLU A 254 -20.70 -18.05 4.45
C GLU A 254 -20.85 -18.64 5.85
N ARG A 255 -20.00 -19.59 6.23
CA ARG A 255 -20.03 -20.18 7.58
C ARG A 255 -19.66 -19.20 8.69
N ILE A 256 -18.80 -18.21 8.41
CA ILE A 256 -18.38 -17.20 9.39
C ILE A 256 -19.27 -15.97 9.29
N LEU A 257 -19.56 -15.49 8.08
CA LEU A 257 -20.32 -14.24 7.90
C LEU A 257 -21.82 -14.45 8.08
N VAL A 258 -22.41 -15.54 7.62
CA VAL A 258 -23.84 -15.76 7.78
C VAL A 258 -24.25 -15.82 9.25
N PRO A 259 -23.55 -16.53 10.15
CA PRO A 259 -23.84 -16.46 11.59
C PRO A 259 -23.62 -15.06 12.19
N ILE A 260 -22.59 -14.35 11.73
CA ILE A 260 -22.34 -12.96 12.17
C ILE A 260 -23.44 -12.04 11.63
N ILE A 261 -23.83 -12.20 10.38
CA ILE A 261 -24.93 -11.45 9.76
C ILE A 261 -26.25 -11.76 10.46
N ASP A 262 -26.54 -13.03 10.73
CA ASP A 262 -27.73 -13.46 11.45
C ASP A 262 -27.72 -13.00 12.91
N PHE A 263 -26.56 -13.04 13.57
CA PHE A 263 -26.38 -12.49 14.92
C PHE A 263 -26.61 -10.98 14.95
N ILE A 264 -26.04 -10.23 14.00
CA ILE A 264 -26.26 -8.79 13.86
C ILE A 264 -27.71 -8.48 13.46
N ALA A 265 -28.33 -9.30 12.57
CA ALA A 265 -29.72 -9.18 12.20
C ALA A 265 -30.67 -9.47 13.37
N ASN A 266 -30.27 -10.37 14.28
CA ASN A 266 -31.01 -10.62 15.53
C ASN A 266 -30.88 -9.51 16.56
N ILE A 267 -29.71 -8.83 16.61
CA ILE A 267 -29.53 -7.63 17.45
C ILE A 267 -30.28 -6.43 16.86
N PHE A 268 -30.34 -6.33 15.54
CA PHE A 268 -31.07 -5.30 14.79
C PHE A 268 -32.13 -5.97 13.90
N PRO A 269 -33.21 -6.53 14.50
CA PRO A 269 -34.21 -7.23 13.72
C PRO A 269 -34.79 -6.30 12.65
N PRO A 270 -35.13 -6.85 11.46
CA PRO A 270 -35.84 -6.08 10.46
C PRO A 270 -37.07 -5.52 11.14
N GLN A 271 -37.09 -4.21 11.35
CA GLN A 271 -38.30 -3.58 11.88
C GLN A 271 -39.40 -3.86 10.84
N SER A 272 -40.30 -4.77 11.20
CA SER A 272 -41.56 -4.92 10.50
C SER A 272 -42.07 -3.50 10.27
N SER A 273 -42.43 -3.21 9.03
CA SER A 273 -42.81 -1.89 8.51
C SER A 273 -43.86 -1.22 9.39
N ASN A 274 -43.42 -0.66 10.52
CA ASN A 274 -44.23 0.33 11.20
C ASN A 274 -44.04 1.62 10.39
N ILE A 275 -44.96 1.80 9.45
CA ILE A 275 -45.06 2.88 8.44
C ILE A 275 -45.01 4.29 9.09
N ASN A 276 -44.98 4.40 10.41
CA ASN A 276 -45.08 5.66 11.17
C ASN A 276 -43.75 6.23 11.68
N LYS A 277 -42.60 5.58 11.52
CA LYS A 277 -41.32 6.27 11.74
C LYS A 277 -40.87 6.89 10.43
N LYS A 278 -41.16 8.19 10.24
CA LYS A 278 -40.56 8.99 9.16
C LYS A 278 -39.08 8.72 9.14
N PRO A 279 -38.48 8.17 8.07
CA PRO A 279 -37.03 8.08 7.95
C PRO A 279 -36.47 9.48 8.15
N LEU A 280 -35.31 9.60 8.81
CA LEU A 280 -34.55 10.85 8.86
C LEU A 280 -34.66 11.48 7.47
N SER A 281 -35.10 12.75 7.39
CA SER A 281 -35.38 13.32 6.08
C SER A 281 -34.15 13.05 5.18
N PRO A 282 -34.32 12.64 3.93
CA PRO A 282 -33.17 12.30 3.04
C PRO A 282 -32.17 13.46 2.94
N LEU A 283 -32.59 14.67 3.25
CA LEU A 283 -31.76 15.87 3.40
C LEU A 283 -30.79 15.76 4.59
N ILE A 284 -31.27 15.33 5.77
CA ILE A 284 -30.42 15.23 6.98
C ILE A 284 -29.34 14.16 6.78
N GLY A 285 -29.68 12.99 6.19
CA GLY A 285 -28.69 11.95 5.89
C GLY A 285 -27.60 12.41 4.92
N LYS A 286 -27.98 13.22 3.91
CA LYS A 286 -27.02 13.84 2.97
C LYS A 286 -26.06 14.81 3.68
N TRP A 287 -26.57 15.65 4.58
CA TRP A 287 -25.74 16.58 5.32
C TRP A 287 -24.78 15.86 6.28
N ILE A 288 -25.28 14.87 7.02
CA ILE A 288 -24.44 14.05 7.93
C ILE A 288 -23.30 13.41 7.15
N LEU A 289 -23.58 12.76 5.99
CA LEU A 289 -22.54 12.14 5.16
C LEU A 289 -21.47 13.16 4.74
N ASN A 290 -21.88 14.32 4.21
CA ASN A 290 -20.94 15.34 3.77
C ASN A 290 -20.12 15.90 4.92
N ILE A 291 -20.70 16.14 6.09
CA ILE A 291 -20.00 16.61 7.28
C ILE A 291 -18.99 15.57 7.77
N VAL A 292 -19.40 14.31 7.90
CA VAL A 292 -18.51 13.23 8.36
C VAL A 292 -17.33 13.05 7.40
N VAL A 293 -17.56 12.97 6.09
CA VAL A 293 -16.48 12.86 5.09
C VAL A 293 -15.57 14.09 5.13
N SER A 294 -16.14 15.29 5.32
CA SER A 294 -15.34 16.51 5.43
C SER A 294 -14.46 16.51 6.68
N ILE A 295 -14.99 16.10 7.84
CA ILE A 295 -14.21 16.01 9.09
C ILE A 295 -13.08 15.00 8.94
N ILE A 296 -13.37 13.78 8.44
CA ILE A 296 -12.35 12.75 8.22
C ILE A 296 -11.31 13.24 7.21
N GLY A 297 -11.74 13.89 6.11
CA GLY A 297 -10.84 14.46 5.12
C GLY A 297 -9.94 15.56 5.69
N LEU A 298 -10.47 16.43 6.55
CA LEU A 298 -9.67 17.45 7.24
C LEU A 298 -8.65 16.80 8.20
N ILE A 299 -9.06 15.78 8.96
CA ILE A 299 -8.15 15.02 9.81
C ILE A 299 -7.04 14.37 8.98
N THR A 300 -7.39 13.78 7.81
CA THR A 300 -6.41 13.20 6.89
C THR A 300 -5.40 14.22 6.39
N MET A 301 -5.81 15.50 6.26
CA MET A 301 -4.94 16.58 5.81
C MET A 301 -4.06 17.18 6.92
N ILE A 302 -4.31 16.89 8.20
CA ILE A 302 -3.51 17.43 9.32
C ILE A 302 -2.00 17.20 9.14
N PRO A 303 -1.51 15.97 8.85
CA PRO A 303 -0.08 15.76 8.66
C PRO A 303 0.52 16.61 7.53
N PHE A 304 -0.21 16.79 6.42
CA PHE A 304 0.24 17.63 5.31
C PHE A 304 0.33 19.10 5.69
N LEU A 305 -0.71 19.61 6.37
CA LEU A 305 -0.72 20.99 6.85
C LEU A 305 0.42 21.22 7.85
N PHE A 306 0.65 20.26 8.75
CA PHE A 306 1.74 20.33 9.70
C PHE A 306 3.10 20.31 9.00
N MET A 307 3.32 19.42 8.03
CA MET A 307 4.54 19.36 7.23
C MET A 307 4.81 20.68 6.50
N PHE A 308 3.77 21.22 5.80
CA PHE A 308 3.88 22.47 5.08
C PHE A 308 4.19 23.66 6.01
N THR A 309 3.46 23.75 7.11
CA THR A 309 3.70 24.86 8.06
C THR A 309 5.05 24.74 8.76
N SER A 310 5.50 23.51 9.08
CA SER A 310 6.80 23.26 9.72
C SER A 310 7.98 23.62 8.81
N ALA A 311 7.84 23.47 7.50
CA ALA A 311 8.87 23.89 6.55
C ALA A 311 9.20 25.40 6.63
N LEU A 312 8.24 26.22 7.10
CA LEU A 312 8.36 27.67 7.21
C LEU A 312 8.61 28.16 8.66
N LYS A 313 8.76 27.24 9.63
CA LYS A 313 9.00 27.57 11.05
C LYS A 313 10.47 27.46 11.41
N SER A 314 10.87 28.27 12.39
CA SER A 314 12.13 28.07 13.09
C SER A 314 12.10 26.81 13.95
N THR A 315 13.26 26.21 14.24
CA THR A 315 13.38 25.06 15.17
C THR A 315 12.72 25.35 16.52
N ARG A 316 12.86 26.59 17.02
CA ARG A 316 12.23 27.02 18.28
C ARG A 316 10.71 26.98 18.22
N GLU A 317 10.10 27.35 17.10
CA GLU A 317 8.64 27.30 16.93
C GLU A 317 8.14 25.87 16.74
N ILE A 318 8.93 24.98 16.13
CA ILE A 318 8.61 23.57 15.97
C ILE A 318 8.56 22.87 17.31
N MET A 319 9.51 23.18 18.22
CA MET A 319 9.63 22.58 19.55
C MET A 319 8.86 23.33 20.63
N ALA A 320 8.06 24.34 20.26
CA ALA A 320 7.34 25.16 21.24
C ALA A 320 6.16 24.42 21.85
N TRP A 321 5.93 24.67 23.16
CA TRP A 321 4.71 24.31 23.86
C TRP A 321 4.00 25.55 24.36
N PRO A 322 2.71 25.78 24.06
CA PRO A 322 1.85 24.97 23.18
C PRO A 322 2.32 24.99 21.70
N PRO A 323 1.99 23.94 20.90
CA PRO A 323 2.43 23.85 19.51
C PRO A 323 1.96 25.06 18.68
N VAL A 324 2.86 25.67 17.99
CA VAL A 324 2.59 26.77 17.06
C VAL A 324 2.07 26.19 15.76
N LEU A 325 0.81 26.42 15.40
CA LEU A 325 0.25 25.90 14.14
C LEU A 325 0.75 26.68 12.92
N TRP A 326 0.92 27.98 13.04
CA TRP A 326 1.40 28.86 11.97
C TRP A 326 2.47 29.80 12.51
N SER A 327 3.60 29.92 11.77
CA SER A 327 4.68 30.83 12.18
C SER A 327 4.21 32.29 12.14
N SER A 328 4.57 33.06 13.18
CA SER A 328 4.39 34.52 13.17
C SER A 328 5.36 35.23 12.22
N ASN A 329 6.52 34.61 11.97
CA ASN A 329 7.56 35.10 11.05
C ASN A 329 8.00 33.95 10.10
N PRO A 330 7.18 33.56 9.10
CA PRO A 330 7.54 32.51 8.18
C PRO A 330 8.83 32.82 7.45
N ASN A 331 9.76 31.89 7.40
CA ASN A 331 11.02 32.06 6.70
C ASN A 331 11.32 30.85 5.78
N TRP A 332 12.28 31.03 4.90
CA TRP A 332 12.70 30.02 3.93
C TRP A 332 14.01 29.34 4.34
N ASP A 333 14.50 29.57 5.55
CA ASP A 333 15.82 29.10 6.00
C ASP A 333 15.96 27.57 5.96
N ASN A 334 14.90 26.84 6.29
CA ASN A 334 14.91 25.39 6.21
C ASN A 334 15.07 24.91 4.76
N ILE A 335 14.38 25.58 3.82
CA ILE A 335 14.45 25.23 2.40
C ILE A 335 15.81 25.64 1.84
N THR A 336 16.32 26.84 2.16
CA THR A 336 17.65 27.25 1.71
C THR A 336 18.75 26.36 2.30
N THR A 337 18.62 25.95 3.55
CA THR A 337 19.54 25.02 4.21
C THR A 337 19.57 23.66 3.51
N LEU A 338 18.42 23.16 3.06
CA LEU A 338 18.33 21.90 2.31
C LEU A 338 19.17 21.91 1.04
N PHE A 339 19.21 23.04 0.32
CA PHE A 339 19.96 23.18 -0.94
C PHE A 339 21.38 23.72 -0.76
N THR A 340 21.75 24.23 0.42
CA THR A 340 23.09 24.78 0.67
C THR A 340 23.98 23.84 1.47
N LYS A 341 23.41 23.04 2.37
CA LYS A 341 24.14 22.08 3.20
C LYS A 341 24.11 20.65 2.67
N PHE A 342 23.08 20.32 1.88
CA PHE A 342 22.90 19.01 1.29
C PHE A 342 22.80 19.12 -0.22
N PRO A 343 23.21 18.09 -0.99
CA PRO A 343 23.08 18.06 -2.44
C PRO A 343 21.64 17.66 -2.87
N ALA A 344 20.63 18.34 -2.35
CA ALA A 344 19.23 17.99 -2.55
C ALA A 344 18.78 18.14 -4.01
N ASP A 345 19.38 19.05 -4.76
CA ASP A 345 19.22 19.19 -6.20
C ASP A 345 19.67 17.94 -6.95
N ILE A 346 20.81 17.36 -6.58
CA ILE A 346 21.33 16.11 -7.14
C ILE A 346 20.38 14.96 -6.78
N TRP A 347 19.92 14.89 -5.52
CA TRP A 347 18.98 13.84 -5.08
C TRP A 347 17.65 13.86 -5.85
N ILE A 348 17.10 15.07 -6.08
CA ILE A 348 15.90 15.27 -6.89
C ILE A 348 16.16 14.80 -8.33
N PHE A 349 17.28 15.21 -8.91
CA PHE A 349 17.65 14.84 -10.28
C PHE A 349 17.84 13.34 -10.43
N ASN A 350 18.55 12.69 -9.51
CA ASN A 350 18.69 11.23 -9.46
C ASN A 350 17.33 10.53 -9.37
N SER A 351 16.43 11.03 -8.53
CA SER A 351 15.08 10.48 -8.39
C SER A 351 14.28 10.57 -9.70
N ILE A 352 14.37 11.72 -10.40
CA ILE A 352 13.73 11.91 -11.70
C ILE A 352 14.29 10.90 -12.72
N ILE A 353 15.62 10.78 -12.80
CA ILE A 353 16.27 9.84 -13.73
C ILE A 353 15.83 8.42 -13.46
N VAL A 354 15.92 7.96 -12.20
CA VAL A 354 15.56 6.59 -11.82
C VAL A 354 14.09 6.33 -12.09
N ALA A 355 13.19 7.20 -11.60
CA ALA A 355 11.75 7.01 -11.76
C ALA A 355 11.32 7.03 -13.23
N PHE A 356 11.88 7.94 -14.02
CA PHE A 356 11.58 8.03 -15.45
C PHE A 356 12.15 6.83 -16.23
N ALA A 357 13.40 6.44 -15.98
CA ALA A 357 14.04 5.31 -16.64
C ALA A 357 13.34 3.98 -16.32
N VAL A 358 13.05 3.71 -15.03
CA VAL A 358 12.29 2.53 -14.61
C VAL A 358 10.92 2.52 -15.28
N THR A 359 10.20 3.64 -15.30
CA THR A 359 8.88 3.74 -15.92
C THR A 359 8.93 3.46 -17.41
N LEU A 360 9.84 4.11 -18.13
CA LEU A 360 9.98 3.95 -19.59
C LEU A 360 10.28 2.51 -19.95
N LEU A 361 11.27 1.90 -19.28
CA LEU A 361 11.68 0.52 -19.53
C LEU A 361 10.57 -0.47 -19.11
N THR A 362 9.92 -0.26 -17.98
CA THR A 362 8.80 -1.10 -17.53
C THR A 362 7.64 -1.05 -18.52
N VAL A 363 7.23 0.12 -18.95
CA VAL A 363 6.14 0.27 -19.94
C VAL A 363 6.50 -0.43 -21.23
N PHE A 364 7.71 -0.24 -21.72
CA PHE A 364 8.17 -0.88 -22.95
C PHE A 364 8.17 -2.40 -22.85
N PHE A 365 8.86 -2.97 -21.87
CA PHE A 365 8.98 -4.43 -21.73
C PHE A 365 7.68 -5.09 -21.35
N CYS A 366 6.89 -4.49 -20.45
CA CYS A 366 5.60 -5.05 -20.03
C CYS A 366 4.57 -5.00 -21.17
N THR A 367 4.55 -3.94 -21.99
CA THR A 367 3.64 -3.86 -23.14
C THR A 367 4.03 -4.87 -24.21
N LEU A 368 5.32 -5.01 -24.49
CA LEU A 368 5.83 -5.97 -25.47
C LEU A 368 5.55 -7.43 -25.03
N ALA A 369 5.88 -7.76 -23.77
CA ALA A 369 5.59 -9.08 -23.22
C ALA A 369 4.07 -9.34 -23.11
N GLY A 370 3.30 -8.34 -22.68
CA GLY A 370 1.84 -8.40 -22.65
C GLY A 370 1.23 -8.68 -24.02
N TYR A 371 1.76 -8.04 -25.08
CA TYR A 371 1.35 -8.30 -26.46
C TYR A 371 1.63 -9.75 -26.88
N ALA A 372 2.84 -10.24 -26.58
CA ALA A 372 3.19 -11.62 -26.86
C ALA A 372 2.26 -12.61 -26.15
N PHE A 373 2.00 -12.41 -24.86
CA PHE A 373 1.10 -13.25 -24.07
C PHE A 373 -0.39 -13.08 -24.42
N ALA A 374 -0.81 -11.94 -24.99
CA ALA A 374 -2.20 -11.75 -25.41
C ALA A 374 -2.48 -12.36 -26.79
N LYS A 375 -1.67 -12.01 -27.79
CA LYS A 375 -2.00 -12.20 -29.22
C LYS A 375 -1.25 -13.32 -29.92
N TYR A 376 -0.14 -13.82 -29.36
CA TYR A 376 0.59 -14.92 -29.97
C TYR A 376 0.26 -16.27 -29.30
N ASN A 377 0.30 -17.33 -30.12
CA ASN A 377 0.23 -18.70 -29.64
C ASN A 377 1.61 -19.34 -29.80
N PHE A 378 2.23 -19.71 -28.69
CA PHE A 378 3.53 -20.37 -28.66
C PHE A 378 3.54 -21.52 -27.62
N LYS A 379 4.49 -22.45 -27.82
CA LYS A 379 4.64 -23.60 -26.89
C LYS A 379 4.91 -23.13 -25.47
N ALA A 380 4.31 -23.79 -24.51
CA ALA A 380 4.43 -23.51 -23.07
C ALA A 380 3.89 -22.12 -22.61
N LYS A 381 3.12 -21.36 -23.44
CA LYS A 381 2.55 -20.05 -23.10
C LYS A 381 1.90 -20.04 -21.72
N LYS A 382 1.04 -21.03 -21.42
CA LYS A 382 0.33 -21.13 -20.13
C LYS A 382 1.29 -21.33 -18.96
N ILE A 383 2.29 -22.20 -19.12
CA ILE A 383 3.28 -22.51 -18.07
C ILE A 383 4.16 -21.30 -17.80
N LEU A 384 4.69 -20.67 -18.85
CA LEU A 384 5.52 -19.47 -18.71
C LEU A 384 4.75 -18.31 -18.06
N PHE A 385 3.50 -18.12 -18.45
CA PHE A 385 2.64 -17.10 -17.85
C PHE A 385 2.37 -17.38 -16.37
N LEU A 386 2.08 -18.64 -16.03
CA LEU A 386 1.88 -19.05 -14.63
C LEU A 386 3.16 -18.87 -13.79
N LEU A 387 4.32 -19.28 -14.31
CA LEU A 387 5.60 -19.09 -13.64
C LEU A 387 5.91 -17.60 -13.43
N MET A 388 5.67 -16.78 -14.44
CA MET A 388 5.83 -15.33 -14.32
C MET A 388 4.94 -14.74 -13.22
N ILE A 389 3.65 -15.11 -13.16
CA ILE A 389 2.78 -14.65 -12.07
C ILE A 389 3.25 -15.17 -10.72
N ALA A 390 3.71 -16.42 -10.65
CA ALA A 390 4.22 -17.01 -9.41
C ALA A 390 5.41 -16.22 -8.84
N THR A 391 6.24 -15.58 -9.69
CA THR A 391 7.32 -14.71 -9.19
C THR A 391 6.81 -13.50 -8.42
N SER A 392 5.64 -12.97 -8.76
CA SER A 392 5.04 -11.83 -8.03
C SER A 392 4.55 -12.19 -6.63
N MET A 393 4.38 -13.49 -6.35
CA MET A 393 4.01 -13.95 -5.01
C MET A 393 5.21 -14.00 -4.05
N ILE A 394 6.44 -13.90 -4.58
CA ILE A 394 7.64 -13.89 -3.73
C ILE A 394 7.84 -12.48 -3.17
N PRO A 395 7.80 -12.29 -1.85
CA PRO A 395 8.03 -10.99 -1.23
C PRO A 395 9.41 -10.41 -1.56
N PHE A 396 9.46 -9.10 -1.84
CA PHE A 396 10.72 -8.42 -2.17
C PHE A 396 11.82 -8.62 -1.12
N PRO A 397 11.55 -8.55 0.20
CA PRO A 397 12.59 -8.77 1.21
C PRO A 397 13.35 -10.11 1.08
N ILE A 398 12.70 -11.14 0.54
CA ILE A 398 13.33 -12.45 0.34
C ILE A 398 14.34 -12.40 -0.82
N ILE A 399 13.94 -11.72 -1.90
CA ILE A 399 14.76 -11.60 -3.12
C ILE A 399 15.90 -10.60 -2.90
N MET A 400 15.74 -9.69 -1.97
CA MET A 400 16.63 -8.56 -1.72
C MET A 400 18.08 -8.99 -1.48
N ILE A 401 18.32 -10.01 -0.65
CA ILE A 401 19.67 -10.49 -0.33
C ILE A 401 20.37 -11.12 -1.55
N PRO A 402 19.76 -12.08 -2.26
CA PRO A 402 20.38 -12.61 -3.49
C PRO A 402 20.52 -11.56 -4.59
N LEU A 403 19.58 -10.61 -4.67
CA LEU A 403 19.66 -9.51 -5.63
C LEU A 403 20.82 -8.56 -5.31
N TYR A 404 21.02 -8.22 -4.04
CA TYR A 404 22.20 -7.46 -3.58
C TYR A 404 23.52 -8.11 -4.01
N VAL A 405 23.64 -9.42 -3.79
CA VAL A 405 24.84 -10.18 -4.19
C VAL A 405 25.02 -10.17 -5.72
N LEU A 406 23.91 -10.27 -6.47
CA LEU A 406 23.94 -10.25 -7.94
C LEU A 406 24.41 -8.88 -8.46
N ILE A 407 23.81 -7.79 -7.97
CA ILE A 407 24.18 -6.41 -8.32
C ILE A 407 25.64 -6.13 -7.97
N GLY A 408 26.11 -6.62 -6.81
CA GLY A 408 27.51 -6.52 -6.42
C GLY A 408 28.46 -7.24 -7.37
N LYS A 409 28.10 -8.45 -7.82
CA LYS A 409 28.88 -9.20 -8.82
C LYS A 409 28.87 -8.54 -10.20
N MET A 410 27.83 -7.81 -10.55
CA MET A 410 27.74 -7.05 -11.80
C MET A 410 28.48 -5.71 -11.75
N GLY A 411 29.05 -5.33 -10.58
CA GLY A 411 29.74 -4.05 -10.39
C GLY A 411 28.80 -2.84 -10.42
N MET A 412 27.51 -3.02 -10.12
CA MET A 412 26.48 -1.97 -10.16
C MET A 412 26.11 -1.45 -8.76
N MET A 413 26.94 -1.76 -7.75
CA MET A 413 26.77 -1.15 -6.43
C MET A 413 27.05 0.34 -6.51
N ASP A 414 26.34 1.11 -5.67
CA ASP A 414 26.48 2.56 -5.57
C ASP A 414 26.29 3.27 -6.92
N SER A 415 25.28 2.82 -7.68
CA SER A 415 24.97 3.41 -9.01
C SER A 415 23.46 3.44 -9.27
N LEU A 416 23.02 4.42 -10.06
CA LEU A 416 21.62 4.51 -10.48
C LEU A 416 21.17 3.31 -11.32
N MET A 417 22.10 2.66 -12.05
CA MET A 417 21.81 1.43 -12.81
C MET A 417 21.43 0.27 -11.89
N GLY A 418 22.08 0.16 -10.71
CA GLY A 418 21.70 -0.80 -9.69
C GLY A 418 20.29 -0.61 -9.14
N LEU A 419 19.74 0.61 -9.24
CA LEU A 419 18.35 0.90 -8.88
C LEU A 419 17.38 0.62 -10.02
N ILE A 420 17.78 0.83 -11.27
CA ILE A 420 16.90 0.76 -12.45
C ILE A 420 16.70 -0.68 -12.91
N LEU A 421 17.79 -1.41 -13.13
CA LEU A 421 17.77 -2.68 -13.84
C LEU A 421 16.89 -3.77 -13.20
N PRO A 422 16.83 -3.93 -11.88
CA PRO A 422 16.03 -4.99 -11.24
C PRO A 422 14.52 -4.87 -11.45
N PHE A 423 14.01 -3.67 -11.77
CA PHE A 423 12.58 -3.38 -11.74
C PHE A 423 11.95 -3.13 -13.12
N VAL A 424 12.68 -3.38 -14.21
CA VAL A 424 12.24 -3.03 -15.58
C VAL A 424 11.12 -3.90 -16.15
N ALA A 425 10.83 -5.08 -15.58
CA ALA A 425 9.83 -6.00 -16.11
C ALA A 425 9.03 -6.72 -14.99
N PRO A 426 8.29 -6.00 -14.13
CA PRO A 426 7.53 -6.64 -13.07
C PRO A 426 6.38 -7.49 -13.64
N ALA A 427 6.20 -8.70 -13.09
CA ALA A 427 5.17 -9.65 -13.52
C ALA A 427 3.75 -9.06 -13.51
N ILE A 428 3.44 -8.22 -12.50
CA ILE A 428 2.14 -7.52 -12.41
C ILE A 428 1.95 -6.57 -13.59
N GLY A 429 2.99 -5.85 -14.01
CA GLY A 429 2.94 -4.96 -15.17
C GLY A 429 2.66 -5.72 -16.47
N ILE A 430 3.32 -6.88 -16.66
CA ILE A 430 3.08 -7.75 -17.84
C ILE A 430 1.64 -8.30 -17.80
N PHE A 431 1.17 -8.75 -16.64
CA PHE A 431 -0.20 -9.23 -16.47
C PHE A 431 -1.21 -8.13 -16.82
N MET A 432 -1.03 -6.93 -16.29
CA MET A 432 -1.91 -5.80 -16.53
C MET A 432 -1.96 -5.46 -18.02
N MET A 433 -0.82 -5.32 -18.68
CA MET A 433 -0.77 -5.01 -20.10
C MET A 433 -1.39 -6.12 -20.95
N ARG A 434 -1.16 -7.39 -20.59
CA ARG A 434 -1.86 -8.51 -21.25
C ARG A 434 -3.37 -8.37 -21.17
N GLN A 435 -3.95 -7.97 -20.04
CA GLN A 435 -5.40 -7.81 -19.89
C GLN A 435 -5.93 -6.70 -20.82
N PHE A 436 -5.27 -5.53 -20.84
CA PHE A 436 -5.64 -4.45 -21.75
C PHE A 436 -5.54 -4.86 -23.22
N ILE A 437 -4.43 -5.55 -23.61
CA ILE A 437 -4.20 -5.97 -25.00
C ILE A 437 -5.15 -7.11 -25.39
N SER A 438 -5.58 -7.96 -24.47
CA SER A 438 -6.56 -9.02 -24.75
C SER A 438 -7.92 -8.47 -25.15
N ALA A 439 -8.28 -7.26 -24.71
CA ALA A 439 -9.51 -6.57 -25.07
C ALA A 439 -9.47 -5.95 -26.48
N VAL A 440 -8.31 -5.84 -27.11
CA VAL A 440 -8.18 -5.34 -28.49
C VAL A 440 -8.74 -6.41 -29.44
N PRO A 441 -9.68 -6.09 -30.36
CA PRO A 441 -10.23 -7.05 -31.34
C PRO A 441 -9.14 -7.64 -32.25
N ASP A 442 -9.17 -8.97 -32.42
CA ASP A 442 -8.17 -9.66 -33.26
C ASP A 442 -8.35 -9.34 -34.75
N GLU A 443 -9.55 -8.94 -35.15
CA GLU A 443 -9.91 -8.52 -36.49
C GLU A 443 -9.05 -7.33 -36.97
N LEU A 444 -8.76 -6.37 -36.10
CA LEU A 444 -7.91 -5.22 -36.44
C LEU A 444 -6.48 -5.64 -36.76
N ILE A 445 -5.96 -6.61 -35.97
CA ILE A 445 -4.60 -7.14 -36.16
C ILE A 445 -4.54 -7.97 -37.44
N GLN A 446 -5.57 -8.79 -37.71
CA GLN A 446 -5.66 -9.62 -38.91
C GLN A 446 -5.82 -8.78 -40.19
N ALA A 447 -6.66 -7.74 -40.17
CA ALA A 447 -6.82 -6.80 -41.26
C ALA A 447 -5.48 -6.13 -41.63
N ALA A 448 -4.75 -5.64 -40.63
CA ALA A 448 -3.43 -5.04 -40.87
C ALA A 448 -2.42 -6.02 -41.42
N ARG A 449 -2.42 -7.28 -40.99
CA ARG A 449 -1.59 -8.34 -41.59
C ARG A 449 -1.96 -8.62 -43.01
N ALA A 450 -3.26 -8.64 -43.37
CA ALA A 450 -3.74 -8.82 -44.74
C ALA A 450 -3.30 -7.66 -45.65
N GLU A 451 -3.18 -6.44 -45.11
CA GLU A 451 -2.62 -5.26 -45.79
C GLU A 451 -1.08 -5.27 -45.88
N GLY A 452 -0.40 -6.30 -45.36
CA GLY A 452 1.06 -6.44 -45.42
C GLY A 452 1.81 -5.69 -44.29
N ALA A 453 1.14 -5.25 -43.24
CA ALA A 453 1.83 -4.64 -42.13
C ALA A 453 2.66 -5.67 -41.33
N GLY A 454 3.93 -5.36 -41.10
CA GLY A 454 4.79 -6.17 -40.23
C GLY A 454 4.40 -6.06 -38.77
N GLU A 455 4.73 -7.06 -37.94
CA GLU A 455 4.36 -7.17 -36.54
C GLU A 455 4.78 -5.95 -35.67
N PHE A 456 5.95 -5.38 -35.96
CA PHE A 456 6.41 -4.18 -35.25
C PHE A 456 5.54 -2.95 -35.57
N ARG A 457 5.09 -2.84 -36.84
CA ARG A 457 4.18 -1.77 -37.25
C ARG A 457 2.79 -1.93 -36.60
N ILE A 458 2.28 -3.17 -36.55
CA ILE A 458 1.00 -3.50 -35.89
C ILE A 458 1.10 -3.15 -34.41
N PHE A 459 2.19 -3.53 -33.75
CA PHE A 459 2.39 -3.20 -32.34
C PHE A 459 2.33 -1.69 -32.09
N TRP A 460 3.15 -0.90 -32.81
CA TRP A 460 3.26 0.54 -32.53
C TRP A 460 2.11 1.38 -33.06
N GLN A 461 1.53 1.03 -34.19
CA GLN A 461 0.52 1.87 -34.86
C GLN A 461 -0.91 1.46 -34.55
N ILE A 462 -1.14 0.23 -34.08
CA ILE A 462 -2.48 -0.27 -33.79
C ILE A 462 -2.62 -0.59 -32.31
N VAL A 463 -1.79 -1.48 -31.77
CA VAL A 463 -1.95 -1.98 -30.39
C VAL A 463 -1.66 -0.89 -29.37
N VAL A 464 -0.49 -0.24 -29.42
CA VAL A 464 -0.07 0.78 -28.46
C VAL A 464 -1.09 1.92 -28.34
N PRO A 465 -1.60 2.53 -29.44
CA PRO A 465 -2.63 3.57 -29.34
C PRO A 465 -3.94 3.09 -28.70
N LEU A 466 -4.37 1.88 -28.99
CA LEU A 466 -5.63 1.33 -28.45
C LEU A 466 -5.54 1.01 -26.96
N VAL A 467 -4.35 0.66 -26.45
CA VAL A 467 -4.14 0.36 -25.03
C VAL A 467 -3.51 1.52 -24.26
N TRP A 468 -3.53 2.73 -24.82
CA TRP A 468 -2.98 3.92 -24.18
C TRP A 468 -3.46 4.15 -22.72
N PRO A 469 -4.76 3.93 -22.38
CA PRO A 469 -5.21 4.04 -20.98
C PRO A 469 -4.49 3.07 -20.04
N GLY A 470 -4.21 1.84 -20.50
CA GLY A 470 -3.42 0.85 -19.74
C GLY A 470 -1.97 1.27 -19.58
N ILE A 471 -1.35 1.80 -20.65
CA ILE A 471 0.00 2.35 -20.61
C ILE A 471 0.10 3.50 -19.62
N ALA A 472 -0.83 4.47 -19.68
CA ALA A 472 -0.86 5.59 -18.76
C ALA A 472 -1.01 5.13 -17.29
N THR A 473 -1.88 4.16 -17.04
CA THR A 473 -2.06 3.60 -15.70
C THR A 473 -0.77 2.93 -15.19
N LEU A 474 -0.14 2.08 -16.02
CA LEU A 474 1.13 1.43 -15.67
C LEU A 474 2.23 2.47 -15.42
N SER A 475 2.31 3.51 -16.26
CA SER A 475 3.29 4.58 -16.11
C SER A 475 3.15 5.31 -14.78
N ILE A 476 1.94 5.71 -14.41
CA ILE A 476 1.68 6.43 -13.17
C ILE A 476 2.06 5.56 -11.96
N ILE A 477 1.60 4.30 -11.94
CA ILE A 477 1.88 3.37 -10.83
C ILE A 477 3.38 3.16 -10.68
N THR A 478 4.08 2.86 -11.79
CA THR A 478 5.53 2.57 -11.76
C THR A 478 6.33 3.81 -11.36
N PHE A 479 5.97 4.99 -11.89
CA PHE A 479 6.64 6.24 -11.53
C PHE A 479 6.53 6.53 -10.04
N VAL A 480 5.31 6.47 -9.48
CA VAL A 480 5.06 6.72 -8.05
C VAL A 480 5.79 5.71 -7.17
N GLN A 481 5.78 4.42 -7.54
CA GLN A 481 6.50 3.39 -6.79
C GLN A 481 8.01 3.59 -6.82
N SER A 482 8.57 3.91 -7.99
CA SER A 482 10.00 4.16 -8.13
C SER A 482 10.44 5.44 -7.43
N TRP A 483 9.66 6.52 -7.52
CA TRP A 483 9.90 7.78 -6.82
C TRP A 483 9.91 7.62 -5.30
N ASN A 484 8.98 6.84 -4.77
CA ASN A 484 8.85 6.59 -3.33
C ASN A 484 9.72 5.43 -2.81
N SER A 485 10.51 4.78 -3.67
CA SER A 485 11.36 3.66 -3.25
C SER A 485 12.39 4.12 -2.22
N PHE A 486 12.47 3.39 -1.11
CA PHE A 486 13.38 3.69 0.00
C PHE A 486 14.30 2.52 0.34
N LEU A 487 13.74 1.34 0.60
CA LEU A 487 14.51 0.17 1.07
C LEU A 487 15.63 -0.23 0.12
N TRP A 488 15.38 -0.28 -1.18
CA TRP A 488 16.39 -0.71 -2.15
C TRP A 488 17.51 0.32 -2.34
N PRO A 489 17.23 1.62 -2.54
CA PRO A 489 18.24 2.68 -2.48
C PRO A 489 19.09 2.64 -1.20
N LEU A 490 18.48 2.45 -0.03
CA LEU A 490 19.17 2.38 1.26
C LEU A 490 20.25 1.27 1.30
N ILE A 491 20.02 0.17 0.58
CA ILE A 491 20.94 -0.99 0.59
C ILE A 491 22.03 -0.86 -0.49
N ILE A 492 21.70 -0.29 -1.64
CA ILE A 492 22.59 -0.25 -2.80
C ILE A 492 23.48 0.97 -2.82
N LEU A 493 22.97 2.13 -2.41
CA LEU A 493 23.71 3.40 -2.46
C LEU A 493 24.52 3.60 -1.18
N ARG A 494 25.67 4.26 -1.33
CA ARG A 494 26.61 4.57 -0.24
C ARG A 494 27.09 6.01 -0.29
N ASP A 495 27.30 6.53 -1.50
CA ASP A 495 27.74 7.91 -1.75
C ASP A 495 26.51 8.81 -1.81
N ASP A 496 26.51 9.89 -1.06
CA ASP A 496 25.43 10.88 -0.99
C ASP A 496 25.15 11.53 -2.36
N ALA A 497 26.16 11.64 -3.22
CA ALA A 497 26.00 12.10 -4.60
C ALA A 497 25.10 11.20 -5.46
N ASN A 498 24.93 9.92 -5.08
CA ASN A 498 24.10 8.95 -5.79
C ASN A 498 22.71 8.79 -5.16
N TYR A 499 22.44 9.43 -4.02
CA TYR A 499 21.18 9.24 -3.31
C TYR A 499 19.98 9.71 -4.15
N THR A 500 18.85 9.06 -3.93
CA THR A 500 17.53 9.56 -4.32
C THR A 500 17.01 10.51 -3.25
N ILE A 501 16.06 11.39 -3.60
CA ILE A 501 15.49 12.34 -2.62
C ILE A 501 14.89 11.63 -1.41
N THR A 502 14.23 10.50 -1.63
CA THR A 502 13.61 9.72 -0.55
C THR A 502 14.66 9.20 0.44
N LEU A 503 15.81 8.73 -0.05
CA LEU A 503 16.92 8.30 0.81
C LEU A 503 17.63 9.51 1.43
N GLY A 504 17.98 10.53 0.65
CA GLY A 504 18.69 11.72 1.14
C GLY A 504 17.94 12.46 2.25
N MET A 505 16.60 12.41 2.25
CA MET A 505 15.82 13.00 3.33
C MET A 505 16.13 12.37 4.70
N THR A 506 16.56 11.13 4.79
CA THR A 506 16.95 10.53 6.09
C THR A 506 18.23 11.11 6.65
N GLU A 507 19.17 11.53 5.81
CA GLU A 507 20.40 12.22 6.24
C GLU A 507 20.10 13.60 6.83
N VAL A 508 19.13 14.32 6.25
CA VAL A 508 18.72 15.64 6.76
C VAL A 508 18.20 15.58 8.19
N PHE A 509 17.59 14.46 8.56
CA PHE A 509 17.00 14.25 9.89
C PHE A 509 17.91 13.52 10.89
N ALA A 510 19.06 13.03 10.44
CA ALA A 510 20.08 12.42 11.30
C ALA A 510 20.98 13.47 11.99
N LEU A 511 20.88 14.75 11.57
CA LEU A 511 21.56 15.89 12.16
C LEU A 511 20.66 16.65 13.12
#